data_28d5046508a36a3b3def35d306ce8df5
#
_entry.id   28d5046508a36a3b3def35d306ce8df5
#
_cell.length_a   1.000
_cell.length_b   1.000
_cell.length_c   1.000
_cell.angle_alpha   90.00
_cell.angle_beta   90.00
_cell.angle_gamma   90.00
#
_symmetry.space_group_name_H-M   'P 1'
#
loop_
_entity.id
_entity.type
_entity.pdbx_description
1 polymer ?
#
loop_
_entity_poly.entity_id
_entity_poly.type
_entity_poly.pdbx_seq_one_letter_code
_entity_poly.pdbx_strand_id
1 'polypeptide(L)'
;HTFSIRHATRNFPNREGSRPDEGQYCAVALMDARSIAATAANQGVITAATDLDYQIPDLKYCFDGTVYKKRVYYGYGKADASVRLVTGPNIVDWPPMDELHDNILMRFSAVIHDPVTTTDELIPSGDTASYRSNPIRLAEYALCRRVPGYAGYCRSIQAVEEERKQGKMPEELVR
;
A
#
# COMPACT_ATOMS: atom_id res chain seq x y z
N HIS A 1 -9.41 -14.43 14.03
CA HIS A 1 -8.73 -14.03 12.80
C HIS A 1 -7.41 -14.75 12.68
N THR A 2 -7.28 -15.61 11.70
CA THR A 2 -6.01 -16.16 11.31
C THR A 2 -5.22 -15.06 10.61
N PHE A 3 -4.12 -14.63 11.19
CA PHE A 3 -3.15 -13.83 10.47
C PHE A 3 -2.53 -14.69 9.38
N SER A 4 -2.72 -14.35 8.13
CA SER A 4 -1.90 -14.89 7.05
C SER A 4 -0.52 -14.27 7.15
N ILE A 5 0.37 -14.94 7.86
CA ILE A 5 1.77 -14.54 7.94
C ILE A 5 2.44 -15.02 6.67
N ARG A 6 2.61 -14.11 5.73
CA ARG A 6 3.29 -14.45 4.47
C ARG A 6 4.81 -14.53 4.63
N HIS A 7 5.37 -13.63 5.44
CA HIS A 7 6.80 -13.55 5.70
C HIS A 7 7.04 -12.99 7.10
N ALA A 8 7.83 -13.67 7.91
CA ALA A 8 8.24 -13.18 9.22
C ALA A 8 8.99 -11.83 9.13
N THR A 9 9.76 -11.63 8.07
CA THR A 9 10.56 -10.42 7.85
C THR A 9 9.83 -9.30 7.12
N ARG A 10 8.69 -9.56 6.47
CA ARG A 10 8.02 -8.57 5.63
C ARG A 10 7.50 -7.35 6.40
N ASN A 11 6.96 -7.57 7.58
CA ASN A 11 6.23 -6.56 8.33
C ASN A 11 6.90 -6.13 9.62
N PHE A 12 8.04 -6.72 10.01
CA PHE A 12 8.66 -6.48 11.30
C PHE A 12 10.10 -5.95 11.20
N PRO A 13 11.11 -6.66 10.70
CA PRO A 13 12.47 -6.17 10.78
C PRO A 13 12.76 -4.96 9.89
N ASN A 14 12.01 -4.78 8.80
CA ASN A 14 12.32 -3.80 7.75
C ASN A 14 11.30 -2.66 7.66
N ARG A 15 10.36 -2.54 8.60
CA ARG A 15 9.46 -1.39 8.65
C ARG A 15 10.16 -0.19 9.27
N GLU A 16 9.77 1.01 8.81
CA GLU A 16 10.12 2.26 9.48
C GLU A 16 9.70 2.18 10.96
N GLY A 17 10.62 2.45 11.87
CA GLY A 17 10.42 2.29 13.31
C GLY A 17 10.53 0.85 13.84
N SER A 18 10.72 -0.15 12.97
CA SER A 18 10.88 -1.57 13.34
C SER A 18 12.22 -2.12 12.87
N ARG A 19 13.22 -1.27 12.68
CA ARG A 19 14.56 -1.70 12.29
C ARG A 19 15.18 -2.54 13.40
N PRO A 20 15.86 -3.65 13.05
CA PRO A 20 16.56 -4.44 14.05
C PRO A 20 17.59 -3.56 14.77
N ASP A 21 17.59 -3.62 16.08
CA ASP A 21 18.61 -3.03 16.93
C ASP A 21 19.25 -4.12 17.77
N GLU A 22 20.38 -3.86 18.38
CA GLU A 22 21.07 -4.82 19.21
C GLU A 22 20.16 -5.30 20.36
N GLY A 23 20.01 -6.59 20.48
CA GLY A 23 19.12 -7.20 21.48
C GLY A 23 17.62 -7.20 21.14
N GLN A 24 17.23 -6.70 19.97
CA GLN A 24 15.84 -6.74 19.52
C GLN A 24 15.53 -8.06 18.79
N TYR A 25 14.53 -8.76 19.29
CA TYR A 25 14.03 -9.98 18.67
C TYR A 25 12.67 -9.73 18.02
N CYS A 26 12.49 -10.26 16.82
CA CYS A 26 11.20 -10.29 16.15
C CYS A 26 10.80 -11.75 15.91
N ALA A 27 9.69 -12.13 16.50
CA ALA A 27 9.08 -13.45 16.31
C ALA A 27 7.64 -13.30 15.85
N VAL A 28 7.20 -14.26 15.04
CA VAL A 28 5.84 -14.27 14.49
C VAL A 28 5.23 -15.64 14.78
N ALA A 29 4.06 -15.64 15.44
CA ALA A 29 3.32 -16.84 15.73
C ALA A 29 1.93 -16.80 15.09
N LEU A 30 1.47 -17.95 14.62
CA LEU A 30 0.09 -18.13 14.18
C LEU A 30 -0.76 -18.48 15.40
N MET A 31 -1.72 -17.63 15.74
CA MET A 31 -2.59 -17.82 16.89
C MET A 31 -4.04 -17.52 16.52
N ASP A 32 -4.99 -18.21 17.17
CA ASP A 32 -6.39 -17.84 17.12
C ASP A 32 -6.68 -16.59 17.98
N ALA A 33 -7.82 -15.94 17.73
CA ALA A 33 -8.15 -14.67 18.41
C ALA A 33 -8.25 -14.81 19.94
N ARG A 34 -8.65 -15.95 20.47
CA ARG A 34 -8.77 -16.20 21.91
C ARG A 34 -7.39 -16.35 22.55
N SER A 35 -6.49 -17.08 21.90
CA SER A 35 -5.11 -17.22 22.36
C SER A 35 -4.34 -15.89 22.26
N ILE A 36 -4.64 -15.04 21.28
CA ILE A 36 -4.12 -13.67 21.24
C ILE A 36 -4.60 -12.86 22.44
N ALA A 37 -5.90 -12.94 22.76
CA ALA A 37 -6.46 -12.25 23.92
C ALA A 37 -5.89 -12.78 25.25
N ALA A 38 -5.72 -14.10 25.37
CA ALA A 38 -5.11 -14.74 26.52
C ALA A 38 -3.66 -14.29 26.73
N THR A 39 -2.88 -14.24 25.65
CA THR A 39 -1.49 -13.77 25.67
C THR A 39 -1.42 -12.28 26.07
N ALA A 40 -2.32 -11.45 25.57
CA ALA A 40 -2.39 -10.04 25.95
C ALA A 40 -2.77 -9.87 27.43
N ALA A 41 -3.73 -10.64 27.92
CA ALA A 41 -4.14 -10.62 29.33
C ALA A 41 -3.01 -11.12 30.28
N ASN A 42 -2.18 -12.01 29.79
CA ASN A 42 -1.01 -12.52 30.52
C ASN A 42 0.28 -11.73 30.19
N GLN A 43 0.17 -10.43 30.06
CA GLN A 43 1.29 -9.48 29.92
C GLN A 43 2.25 -9.82 28.73
N GLY A 44 1.75 -10.46 27.68
CA GLY A 44 2.53 -10.82 26.50
C GLY A 44 3.22 -12.19 26.58
N VAL A 45 3.08 -12.92 27.68
CA VAL A 45 3.54 -14.31 27.75
C VAL A 45 2.62 -15.17 26.89
N ILE A 46 3.21 -15.90 25.93
CA ILE A 46 2.45 -16.75 25.00
C ILE A 46 1.60 -17.74 25.79
N THR A 47 0.30 -17.62 25.67
CA THR A 47 -0.69 -18.38 26.46
C THR A 47 -1.77 -18.90 25.51
N ALA A 48 -2.05 -20.19 25.56
CA ALA A 48 -3.19 -20.74 24.84
C ALA A 48 -4.50 -20.37 25.56
N ALA A 49 -5.58 -20.20 24.82
CA ALA A 49 -6.88 -19.91 25.41
C ALA A 49 -7.36 -21.02 26.35
N THR A 50 -6.93 -22.25 26.11
CA THR A 50 -7.22 -23.43 26.92
C THR A 50 -6.47 -23.45 28.28
N ASP A 51 -5.43 -22.65 28.41
CA ASP A 51 -4.61 -22.57 29.63
C ASP A 51 -5.18 -21.58 30.64
N LEU A 52 -6.22 -20.84 30.27
CA LEU A 52 -6.90 -19.93 31.15
C LEU A 52 -8.04 -20.65 31.91
N ASP A 53 -8.13 -20.41 33.21
CA ASP A 53 -9.20 -20.94 34.04
C ASP A 53 -10.48 -20.11 33.87
N TYR A 54 -11.09 -20.20 32.69
CA TYR A 54 -12.42 -19.64 32.44
C TYR A 54 -13.23 -20.57 31.55
N GLN A 55 -14.54 -20.59 31.76
CA GLN A 55 -15.43 -21.35 30.91
C GLN A 55 -15.68 -20.57 29.60
N ILE A 56 -15.29 -21.18 28.49
CA ILE A 56 -15.63 -20.66 27.17
C ILE A 56 -17.11 -20.94 26.95
N PRO A 57 -17.97 -19.92 26.73
CA PRO A 57 -19.37 -20.16 26.43
C PRO A 57 -19.49 -21.02 25.17
N ASP A 58 -20.42 -21.98 25.16
CA ASP A 58 -20.74 -22.75 23.96
C ASP A 58 -21.45 -21.85 22.92
N LEU A 59 -20.64 -21.05 22.24
CA LEU A 59 -21.11 -20.17 21.18
C LEU A 59 -21.34 -21.00 19.92
N LYS A 60 -22.59 -21.32 19.65
CA LYS A 60 -22.94 -21.88 18.36
C LYS A 60 -22.59 -20.87 17.26
N TYR A 61 -21.61 -21.22 16.43
CA TYR A 61 -21.27 -20.40 15.26
C TYR A 61 -22.47 -20.39 14.31
N CYS A 62 -22.98 -19.21 14.01
CA CYS A 62 -23.98 -18.98 13.00
C CYS A 62 -23.43 -18.06 11.93
N PHE A 63 -23.29 -18.55 10.72
CA PHE A 63 -22.89 -17.71 9.59
C PHE A 63 -24.12 -16.98 9.04
N ASP A 64 -24.12 -15.66 9.17
CA ASP A 64 -25.12 -14.80 8.53
C ASP A 64 -24.59 -14.28 7.18
N GLY A 65 -25.07 -14.89 6.10
CA GLY A 65 -24.73 -14.51 4.73
C GLY A 65 -25.49 -13.29 4.20
N THR A 66 -26.38 -12.67 4.98
CA THR A 66 -27.20 -11.52 4.52
C THR A 66 -26.36 -10.31 4.14
N VAL A 67 -25.20 -10.10 4.80
CA VAL A 67 -24.28 -9.03 4.46
C VAL A 67 -23.77 -9.17 3.02
N TYR A 68 -23.41 -10.36 2.61
CA TYR A 68 -22.95 -10.63 1.26
C TYR A 68 -24.09 -10.48 0.23
N LYS A 69 -25.28 -11.00 0.54
CA LYS A 69 -26.45 -10.86 -0.34
C LYS A 69 -26.88 -9.42 -0.57
N LYS A 70 -26.69 -8.55 0.43
CA LYS A 70 -27.10 -7.14 0.36
C LYS A 70 -26.02 -6.19 -0.16
N ARG A 71 -24.73 -6.55 -0.06
CA ARG A 71 -23.60 -5.65 -0.35
C ARG A 71 -22.73 -6.09 -1.51
N VAL A 72 -22.80 -7.34 -1.91
CA VAL A 72 -22.02 -7.88 -3.03
C VAL A 72 -22.96 -8.24 -4.16
N TYR A 73 -22.81 -7.55 -5.29
CA TYR A 73 -23.50 -7.93 -6.52
C TYR A 73 -22.82 -9.16 -7.12
N TYR A 74 -23.58 -10.23 -7.27
CA TYR A 74 -23.13 -11.44 -7.93
C TYR A 74 -23.67 -11.46 -9.36
N GLY A 75 -22.85 -11.01 -10.30
CA GLY A 75 -23.18 -10.85 -11.71
C GLY A 75 -22.72 -12.00 -12.62
N TYR A 76 -22.17 -13.08 -12.07
CA TYR A 76 -21.70 -14.19 -12.90
C TYR A 76 -22.85 -14.81 -13.70
N GLY A 77 -22.66 -14.92 -15.03
CA GLY A 77 -23.67 -15.40 -15.96
C GLY A 77 -24.89 -14.48 -16.16
N LYS A 78 -24.85 -13.26 -15.61
CA LYS A 78 -25.94 -12.27 -15.68
C LYS A 78 -25.40 -10.93 -16.19
N ALA A 79 -24.68 -10.97 -17.31
CA ALA A 79 -24.17 -9.75 -17.92
C ALA A 79 -25.35 -8.85 -18.35
N ASP A 80 -25.30 -7.59 -17.93
CA ASP A 80 -26.28 -6.57 -18.30
C ASP A 80 -25.53 -5.36 -18.86
N ALA A 81 -25.57 -5.19 -20.17
CA ALA A 81 -24.88 -4.11 -20.87
C ALA A 81 -25.49 -2.71 -20.59
N SER A 82 -26.68 -2.65 -19.99
CA SER A 82 -27.32 -1.39 -19.61
C SER A 82 -26.80 -0.83 -18.28
N VAL A 83 -26.11 -1.64 -17.48
CA VAL A 83 -25.58 -1.21 -16.19
C VAL A 83 -24.46 -0.18 -16.38
N ARG A 84 -24.71 1.02 -15.89
CA ARG A 84 -23.72 2.09 -15.92
C ARG A 84 -22.79 2.01 -14.72
N LEU A 85 -21.49 2.01 -14.98
CA LEU A 85 -20.49 2.08 -13.93
C LEU A 85 -20.43 3.53 -13.40
N VAL A 86 -20.63 3.67 -12.09
CA VAL A 86 -20.47 4.95 -11.39
C VAL A 86 -19.28 4.82 -10.44
N THR A 87 -18.23 5.57 -10.73
CA THR A 87 -17.01 5.59 -9.93
C THR A 87 -17.07 6.66 -8.84
N GLY A 88 -16.37 6.42 -7.73
CA GLY A 88 -16.21 7.43 -6.67
C GLY A 88 -15.33 8.62 -7.12
N PRO A 89 -15.31 9.72 -6.36
CA PRO A 89 -14.65 10.98 -6.76
C PRO A 89 -13.13 10.89 -6.92
N ASN A 90 -12.49 9.90 -6.29
CA ASN A 90 -11.05 9.68 -6.36
C ASN A 90 -10.65 8.55 -7.31
N ILE A 91 -11.59 8.03 -8.10
CA ILE A 91 -11.33 7.02 -9.13
C ILE A 91 -11.32 7.74 -10.47
N VAL A 92 -10.17 7.82 -11.08
CA VAL A 92 -9.97 8.48 -12.38
C VAL A 92 -9.22 7.54 -13.33
N ASP A 93 -9.40 7.77 -14.62
CA ASP A 93 -8.65 7.04 -15.64
C ASP A 93 -7.15 7.34 -15.57
N TRP A 94 -6.37 6.45 -16.14
CA TRP A 94 -4.95 6.70 -16.35
C TRP A 94 -4.75 7.91 -17.26
N PRO A 95 -3.73 8.74 -17.01
CA PRO A 95 -3.38 9.80 -17.94
C PRO A 95 -2.96 9.20 -19.28
N PRO A 96 -3.13 9.93 -20.39
CA PRO A 96 -2.57 9.51 -21.66
C PRO A 96 -1.06 9.33 -21.52
N MET A 97 -0.54 8.25 -22.06
CA MET A 97 0.88 7.93 -22.05
C MET A 97 1.37 7.82 -23.48
N ASP A 98 2.49 8.46 -23.76
CA ASP A 98 3.13 8.38 -25.07
C ASP A 98 3.82 7.03 -25.25
N GLU A 99 4.02 6.63 -26.49
CA GLU A 99 4.85 5.48 -26.81
C GLU A 99 6.30 5.74 -26.41
N LEU A 100 6.97 4.71 -25.91
CA LEU A 100 8.38 4.81 -25.61
C LEU A 100 9.19 4.83 -26.90
N HIS A 101 10.09 5.78 -27.01
CA HIS A 101 11.06 5.86 -28.10
C HIS A 101 12.23 4.92 -27.88
N ASP A 102 12.96 4.57 -28.95
CA ASP A 102 14.16 3.73 -28.90
C ASP A 102 15.28 4.30 -28.00
N ASN A 103 15.32 5.63 -27.88
CA ASN A 103 16.27 6.32 -27.03
C ASN A 103 15.54 7.20 -26.03
N ILE A 104 15.93 7.09 -24.77
CA ILE A 104 15.33 7.85 -23.67
C ILE A 104 16.46 8.57 -22.93
N LEU A 105 16.35 9.88 -22.82
CA LEU A 105 17.21 10.68 -21.96
C LEU A 105 16.66 10.63 -20.52
N MET A 106 17.46 10.16 -19.60
CA MET A 106 17.06 10.06 -18.19
C MET A 106 17.92 10.97 -17.32
N ARG A 107 17.29 11.58 -16.33
CA ARG A 107 17.98 12.37 -15.31
C ARG A 107 17.67 11.80 -13.93
N PHE A 108 18.71 11.61 -13.12
CA PHE A 108 18.52 11.18 -11.73
C PHE A 108 17.89 12.31 -10.92
N SER A 109 16.70 12.05 -10.39
CA SER A 109 15.98 13.00 -9.53
C SER A 109 16.16 12.72 -8.05
N ALA A 110 16.55 11.50 -7.69
CA ALA A 110 16.89 11.12 -6.33
C ALA A 110 17.83 9.91 -6.34
N VAL A 111 18.71 9.85 -5.34
CA VAL A 111 19.55 8.68 -5.07
C VAL A 111 19.38 8.33 -3.59
N ILE A 112 19.01 7.10 -3.32
CA ILE A 112 18.83 6.59 -1.97
C ILE A 112 19.98 5.63 -1.67
N HIS A 113 20.84 6.02 -0.74
CA HIS A 113 22.00 5.21 -0.33
C HIS A 113 21.67 4.26 0.83
N ASP A 114 20.51 4.37 1.44
CA ASP A 114 20.09 3.50 2.52
C ASP A 114 19.86 2.07 1.96
N PRO A 115 20.51 1.04 2.52
CA PRO A 115 20.34 -0.34 2.07
C PRO A 115 18.94 -0.89 2.36
N VAL A 116 18.17 -0.22 3.20
CA VAL A 116 16.81 -0.61 3.57
C VAL A 116 15.82 0.46 3.12
N THR A 117 14.97 0.13 2.16
CA THR A 117 13.89 0.99 1.68
C THR A 117 12.56 0.23 1.78
N THR A 118 11.57 0.88 2.36
CA THR A 118 10.22 0.32 2.48
C THR A 118 9.27 0.95 1.48
N THR A 119 8.17 0.26 1.18
CA THR A 119 7.12 0.80 0.31
C THR A 119 6.49 2.07 0.88
N ASP A 120 6.42 2.21 2.21
CA ASP A 120 5.89 3.40 2.87
C ASP A 120 6.84 4.62 2.77
N GLU A 121 8.13 4.39 2.55
CA GLU A 121 9.10 5.45 2.24
C GLU A 121 8.99 5.90 0.79
N LEU A 122 8.67 4.98 -0.12
CA LEU A 122 8.43 5.29 -1.53
C LEU A 122 7.08 5.99 -1.72
N ILE A 123 6.01 5.42 -1.17
CA ILE A 123 4.66 6.00 -1.18
C ILE A 123 4.00 5.65 0.16
N PRO A 124 3.70 6.63 1.03
CA PRO A 124 3.11 6.38 2.34
C PRO A 124 1.67 5.87 2.22
N SER A 125 1.46 4.59 2.54
CA SER A 125 0.20 3.88 2.29
C SER A 125 -0.99 4.42 3.10
N GLY A 126 -0.75 4.93 4.30
CA GLY A 126 -1.78 5.54 5.14
C GLY A 126 -2.32 6.83 4.53
N ASP A 127 -1.42 7.75 4.19
CA ASP A 127 -1.75 9.09 3.68
C ASP A 127 -2.39 9.03 2.29
N THR A 128 -2.06 7.98 1.53
CA THR A 128 -2.48 7.83 0.13
C THR A 128 -3.64 6.86 -0.06
N ALA A 129 -4.23 6.34 1.01
CA ALA A 129 -5.28 5.32 0.94
C ALA A 129 -6.45 5.72 0.02
N SER A 130 -6.84 6.99 0.04
CA SER A 130 -7.93 7.55 -0.78
C SER A 130 -7.56 7.80 -2.24
N TYR A 131 -6.28 7.75 -2.61
CA TYR A 131 -5.79 8.12 -3.93
C TYR A 131 -5.26 6.94 -4.75
N ARG A 132 -5.42 5.70 -4.27
CA ARG A 132 -4.87 4.50 -4.92
C ARG A 132 -5.38 4.27 -6.35
N SER A 133 -6.56 4.80 -6.68
CA SER A 133 -7.14 4.75 -8.03
C SER A 133 -7.08 6.10 -8.74
N ASN A 134 -6.14 6.96 -8.32
CA ASN A 134 -5.87 8.25 -8.96
C ASN A 134 -4.34 8.38 -9.12
N PRO A 135 -3.78 7.92 -10.25
CA PRO A 135 -2.33 7.84 -10.44
C PRO A 135 -1.61 9.18 -10.29
N ILE A 136 -2.18 10.24 -10.85
CA ILE A 136 -1.59 11.59 -10.77
C ILE A 136 -1.55 12.09 -9.34
N ARG A 137 -2.66 11.93 -8.60
CA ARG A 137 -2.71 12.35 -7.20
C ARG A 137 -1.81 11.49 -6.32
N LEU A 138 -1.71 10.20 -6.62
CA LEU A 138 -0.82 9.28 -5.92
C LEU A 138 0.66 9.66 -6.14
N ALA A 139 1.03 10.03 -7.36
CA ALA A 139 2.39 10.41 -7.73
C ALA A 139 2.91 11.63 -6.94
N GLU A 140 2.02 12.52 -6.47
CA GLU A 140 2.37 13.66 -5.64
C GLU A 140 3.02 13.26 -4.29
N TYR A 141 2.77 12.05 -3.84
CA TYR A 141 3.30 11.50 -2.59
C TYR A 141 4.55 10.64 -2.78
N ALA A 142 5.02 10.48 -4.04
CA ALA A 142 6.21 9.68 -4.31
C ALA A 142 7.43 10.27 -3.59
N LEU A 143 8.13 9.44 -2.82
CA LEU A 143 9.32 9.78 -2.03
C LEU A 143 9.16 10.96 -1.06
N CYS A 144 7.93 11.44 -0.78
CA CYS A 144 7.70 12.67 -0.03
C CYS A 144 8.35 12.68 1.36
N ARG A 145 8.54 11.50 1.98
CA ARG A 145 9.19 11.37 3.29
C ARG A 145 10.72 11.35 3.22
N ARG A 146 11.30 10.88 2.12
CA ARG A 146 12.74 10.77 1.92
C ARG A 146 13.32 11.98 1.18
N VAL A 147 12.62 12.42 0.16
CA VAL A 147 13.00 13.53 -0.72
C VAL A 147 11.80 14.44 -0.92
N PRO A 148 11.49 15.35 0.02
CA PRO A 148 10.27 16.17 -0.04
C PRO A 148 10.07 16.97 -1.32
N GLY A 149 11.17 17.35 -2.01
CA GLY A 149 11.14 18.06 -3.28
C GLY A 149 10.91 17.19 -4.52
N TYR A 150 10.87 15.86 -4.38
CA TYR A 150 10.87 14.92 -5.52
C TYR A 150 9.72 15.16 -6.50
N ALA A 151 8.49 15.24 -6.03
CA ALA A 151 7.34 15.46 -6.90
C ALA A 151 7.39 16.82 -7.62
N GLY A 152 7.89 17.85 -6.94
CA GLY A 152 8.13 19.16 -7.55
C GLY A 152 9.17 19.11 -8.66
N TYR A 153 10.26 18.42 -8.43
CA TYR A 153 11.28 18.21 -9.43
C TYR A 153 10.76 17.41 -10.64
N CYS A 154 9.99 16.35 -10.42
CA CYS A 154 9.37 15.59 -11.52
C CYS A 154 8.43 16.47 -12.37
N ARG A 155 7.67 17.36 -11.75
CA ARG A 155 6.84 18.32 -12.49
C ARG A 155 7.67 19.30 -13.32
N SER A 156 8.82 19.74 -12.87
CA SER A 156 9.70 20.58 -13.68
C SER A 156 10.23 19.85 -14.91
N ILE A 157 10.56 18.56 -14.79
CA ILE A 157 10.98 17.75 -15.93
C ILE A 157 9.81 17.53 -16.91
N GLN A 158 8.61 17.31 -16.39
CA GLN A 158 7.41 17.21 -17.22
C GLN A 158 7.18 18.50 -18.04
N ALA A 159 7.36 19.67 -17.42
CA ALA A 159 7.22 20.96 -18.13
C ALA A 159 8.24 21.08 -19.27
N VAL A 160 9.49 20.67 -19.06
CA VAL A 160 10.51 20.62 -20.11
C VAL A 160 10.11 19.69 -21.26
N GLU A 161 9.55 18.53 -20.95
CA GLU A 161 9.07 17.59 -21.95
C GLU A 161 7.88 18.14 -22.74
N GLU A 162 6.97 18.85 -22.11
CA GLU A 162 5.85 19.50 -22.80
C GLU A 162 6.34 20.60 -23.77
N GLU A 163 7.37 21.35 -23.40
CA GLU A 163 7.99 22.32 -24.31
C GLU A 163 8.66 21.63 -25.49
N ARG A 164 9.36 20.52 -25.25
CA ARG A 164 9.97 19.72 -26.32
C ARG A 164 8.91 19.19 -27.30
N LYS A 165 7.78 18.68 -26.82
CA LYS A 165 6.65 18.23 -27.66
C LYS A 165 6.07 19.35 -28.53
N GLN A 166 6.15 20.58 -28.09
CA GLN A 166 5.75 21.76 -28.85
C GLN A 166 6.79 22.21 -29.88
N GLY A 167 7.89 21.45 -30.06
CA GLY A 167 8.98 21.76 -30.99
C GLY A 167 9.96 22.80 -30.47
N LYS A 168 9.89 23.18 -29.18
CA LYS A 168 10.90 24.00 -28.56
C LYS A 168 12.08 23.12 -28.12
N MET A 169 13.28 23.70 -28.13
CA MET A 169 14.45 23.06 -27.55
C MET A 169 14.74 23.70 -26.18
N PRO A 170 14.36 23.06 -25.08
CA PRO A 170 14.63 23.60 -23.75
C PRO A 170 16.14 23.71 -23.49
N GLU A 171 16.56 24.78 -22.84
CA GLU A 171 17.99 25.01 -22.52
C GLU A 171 18.58 23.87 -21.66
N GLU A 172 17.76 23.26 -20.82
CA GLU A 172 18.13 22.15 -19.96
C GLU A 172 18.56 20.88 -20.71
N LEU A 173 18.14 20.74 -21.97
CA LEU A 173 18.51 19.63 -22.86
C LEU A 173 19.78 19.92 -23.68
N VAL A 174 20.25 21.15 -23.71
CA VAL A 174 21.41 21.58 -24.50
C VAL A 174 22.70 21.58 -23.67
N ARG A 175 22.60 21.52 -22.34
CA ARG A 175 23.70 21.45 -21.38
C ARG A 175 24.01 20.03 -20.97
#